data_dbe3b84023a73aed72188bfc8d0b846e
#
_entry.id   dbe3b84023a73aed72188bfc8d0b846e
#
_cell.length_a   1.000
_cell.length_b   1.000
_cell.length_c   1.000
_cell.angle_alpha   90.00
_cell.angle_beta   90.00
_cell.angle_gamma   90.00
#
_symmetry.space_group_name_H-M   'P 1'
#
loop_
_entity.id
_entity.type
_entity.pdbx_description
1 polymer ?
#
loop_
_entity_poly.entity_id
_entity_poly.type
_entity_poly.pdbx_seq_one_letter_code
_entity_poly.pdbx_strand_id
1 'polypeptide(L)'
;VNVLASSMLSPGDIEMLKDWVEAFGLRPVVLPDIGDSLDGHLTEGEFSALTLGGTPRAEIEAMGESIATLVVGRSLDRAADLLKTRTGVPDWRFDHLMGLDASDAFTQALAEISGQPVPDRIERQRAQLQDAMVDTHFMLGFFRVALALDPDMLLGFAEFLGGVGAEIVAAVASARSEALHDAACATVQLGDLEDLEQAARAGDAQLVISNSHAADSAKRLGVPLLRAGFPQYDWVGGYARAWIGYRGARQALFDLANLFMGQHHDTPAYRSFFRQVPEAGSGLVCH
;
A
#
# COMPACT_ATOMS: atom_id res chain seq x y z
N VAL A 1 5.21 7.45 22.98
CA VAL A 1 4.68 8.29 21.89
C VAL A 1 3.29 7.85 21.53
N ASN A 2 2.41 8.78 21.19
CA ASN A 2 1.12 8.46 20.58
C ASN A 2 1.31 8.16 19.11
N VAL A 3 0.49 7.25 18.55
CA VAL A 3 0.41 6.97 17.12
C VAL A 3 -1.06 7.03 16.71
N LEU A 4 -1.44 8.05 15.96
CA LEU A 4 -2.74 8.09 15.30
C LEU A 4 -2.61 7.41 13.94
N ALA A 5 -3.30 6.30 13.78
CA ALA A 5 -3.19 5.42 12.62
C ALA A 5 -4.44 5.51 11.75
N SER A 6 -4.28 5.76 10.44
CA SER A 6 -5.38 5.75 9.49
C SER A 6 -6.12 4.41 9.55
N SER A 7 -7.43 4.45 9.44
CA SER A 7 -8.29 3.26 9.40
C SER A 7 -8.06 2.38 8.16
N MET A 8 -7.24 2.85 7.22
CA MET A 8 -6.89 2.11 6.00
C MET A 8 -5.62 1.29 6.15
N LEU A 9 -4.86 1.47 7.22
CA LEU A 9 -3.73 0.60 7.55
C LEU A 9 -4.24 -0.80 7.91
N SER A 10 -3.51 -1.82 7.47
CA SER A 10 -3.80 -3.21 7.82
C SER A 10 -3.31 -3.54 9.23
N PRO A 11 -3.76 -4.64 9.87
CA PRO A 11 -3.13 -5.15 11.09
C PRO A 11 -1.62 -5.35 10.92
N GLY A 12 -1.16 -5.89 9.80
CA GLY A 12 0.27 -6.03 9.52
C GLY A 12 1.02 -4.70 9.39
N ASP A 13 0.36 -3.63 8.92
CA ASP A 13 0.93 -2.28 8.94
C ASP A 13 1.09 -1.76 10.38
N ILE A 14 0.10 -2.00 11.24
CA ILE A 14 0.15 -1.56 12.63
C ILE A 14 1.25 -2.31 13.40
N GLU A 15 1.37 -3.62 13.21
CA GLU A 15 2.48 -4.40 13.80
C GLU A 15 3.84 -3.85 13.35
N MET A 16 4.00 -3.60 12.05
CA MET A 16 5.24 -3.04 11.52
C MET A 16 5.53 -1.65 12.07
N LEU A 17 4.50 -0.81 12.24
CA LEU A 17 4.62 0.53 12.79
C LEU A 17 5.08 0.49 14.25
N LYS A 18 4.51 -0.43 15.06
CA LYS A 18 4.95 -0.67 16.44
C LYS A 18 6.42 -1.10 16.49
N ASP A 19 6.79 -2.12 15.73
CA ASP A 19 8.17 -2.61 15.61
C ASP A 19 9.17 -1.50 15.24
N TRP A 20 8.72 -0.58 14.38
CA TRP A 20 9.56 0.52 13.90
C TRP A 20 9.80 1.56 14.99
N VAL A 21 8.74 1.97 15.69
CA VAL A 21 8.81 2.90 16.83
C VAL A 21 9.65 2.30 17.97
N GLU A 22 9.41 1.02 18.29
CA GLU A 22 10.15 0.29 19.34
C GLU A 22 11.64 0.12 19.02
N ALA A 23 11.99 0.07 17.72
CA ALA A 23 13.39 0.01 17.31
C ALA A 23 14.23 1.20 17.78
N PHE A 24 13.59 2.35 18.01
CA PHE A 24 14.21 3.56 18.55
C PHE A 24 14.09 3.69 20.08
N GLY A 25 13.67 2.61 20.77
CA GLY A 25 13.50 2.61 22.22
C GLY A 25 12.27 3.40 22.70
N LEU A 26 11.34 3.73 21.80
CA LEU A 26 10.10 4.41 22.11
C LEU A 26 8.96 3.40 22.34
N ARG A 27 8.03 3.71 23.25
CA ARG A 27 6.83 2.91 23.47
C ARG A 27 5.65 3.51 22.70
N PRO A 28 5.10 2.81 21.69
CA PRO A 28 3.94 3.29 20.94
C PRO A 28 2.64 3.07 21.73
N VAL A 29 1.76 4.07 21.73
CA VAL A 29 0.35 3.98 22.09
C VAL A 29 -0.43 4.24 20.81
N VAL A 30 -0.92 3.18 20.19
CA VAL A 30 -1.55 3.24 18.86
C VAL A 30 -3.06 3.42 18.98
N LEU A 31 -3.64 4.32 18.24
CA LEU A 31 -5.08 4.57 18.23
C LEU A 31 -5.59 4.77 16.79
N PRO A 32 -6.48 3.87 16.30
CA PRO A 32 -6.88 2.57 16.90
C PRO A 32 -5.80 1.50 16.70
N ASP A 33 -5.63 0.61 17.70
CA ASP A 33 -4.73 -0.54 17.57
C ASP A 33 -5.47 -1.76 17.01
N ILE A 34 -5.60 -1.81 15.70
CA ILE A 34 -6.18 -2.96 15.01
C ILE A 34 -5.18 -4.11 14.81
N GLY A 35 -3.87 -3.84 15.01
CA GLY A 35 -2.83 -4.85 15.00
C GLY A 35 -2.87 -5.77 16.24
N ASP A 36 -3.63 -5.39 17.28
CA ASP A 36 -3.86 -6.23 18.45
C ASP A 36 -5.26 -6.88 18.39
N SER A 37 -6.26 -6.17 17.87
CA SER A 37 -7.65 -6.65 17.86
C SER A 37 -8.06 -7.45 16.63
N LEU A 38 -7.32 -7.39 15.53
CA LEU A 38 -7.63 -8.02 14.25
C LEU A 38 -6.46 -8.85 13.66
N ASP A 39 -5.43 -9.16 14.45
CA ASP A 39 -4.27 -9.93 14.00
C ASP A 39 -4.55 -11.44 13.83
N GLY A 40 -5.69 -11.94 14.29
CA GLY A 40 -6.13 -13.32 14.10
C GLY A 40 -5.46 -14.32 15.05
N HIS A 41 -4.99 -13.88 16.22
CA HIS A 41 -4.42 -14.79 17.21
C HIS A 41 -5.47 -15.66 17.91
N LEU A 42 -5.05 -16.83 18.37
CA LEU A 42 -5.88 -17.72 19.16
C LEU A 42 -5.96 -17.21 20.61
N THR A 43 -7.16 -17.13 21.15
CA THR A 43 -7.41 -16.74 22.55
C THR A 43 -7.75 -17.99 23.38
N GLU A 44 -7.41 -17.98 24.68
CA GLU A 44 -7.72 -19.09 25.60
C GLU A 44 -9.19 -19.10 26.06
N GLY A 45 -10.01 -18.17 25.61
CA GLY A 45 -11.40 -17.99 26.01
C GLY A 45 -12.39 -18.75 25.15
N GLU A 46 -13.68 -18.75 25.59
CA GLU A 46 -14.80 -19.18 24.74
C GLU A 46 -15.02 -18.20 23.59
N PHE A 47 -15.75 -18.64 22.55
CA PHE A 47 -16.09 -17.80 21.39
C PHE A 47 -16.69 -16.46 21.84
N SER A 48 -16.13 -15.36 21.34
CA SER A 48 -16.65 -14.01 21.48
C SER A 48 -17.08 -13.49 20.11
N ALA A 49 -18.27 -12.87 20.04
CA ALA A 49 -18.74 -12.17 18.84
C ALA A 49 -18.02 -10.80 18.63
N LEU A 50 -17.25 -10.36 19.62
CA LEU A 50 -16.48 -9.13 19.58
C LEU A 50 -15.00 -9.47 19.52
N THR A 51 -14.22 -8.66 18.81
CA THR A 51 -12.76 -8.74 18.83
C THR A 51 -12.24 -8.40 20.24
N LEU A 52 -11.17 -9.07 20.63
CA LEU A 52 -10.46 -8.80 21.88
C LEU A 52 -9.21 -7.98 21.57
N GLY A 53 -8.73 -7.23 22.56
CA GLY A 53 -7.54 -6.42 22.40
C GLY A 53 -7.85 -4.99 21.92
N GLY A 54 -6.85 -4.32 21.39
CA GLY A 54 -6.87 -2.91 21.03
C GLY A 54 -6.27 -2.01 22.09
N THR A 55 -6.35 -0.70 21.93
CA THR A 55 -5.74 0.26 22.86
C THR A 55 -6.50 0.32 24.18
N PRO A 56 -5.86 -0.02 25.30
CA PRO A 56 -6.49 0.08 26.62
C PRO A 56 -6.96 1.49 26.95
N ARG A 57 -8.13 1.61 27.57
CA ARG A 57 -8.68 2.91 27.97
C ARG A 57 -7.70 3.75 28.80
N ALA A 58 -6.97 3.13 29.72
CA ALA A 58 -5.97 3.81 30.55
C ALA A 58 -4.85 4.45 29.72
N GLU A 59 -4.44 3.82 28.61
CA GLU A 59 -3.44 4.38 27.70
C GLU A 59 -4.01 5.56 26.89
N ILE A 60 -5.28 5.50 26.50
CA ILE A 60 -5.96 6.62 25.83
C ILE A 60 -6.05 7.82 26.78
N GLU A 61 -6.40 7.58 28.06
CA GLU A 61 -6.46 8.63 29.09
C GLU A 61 -5.07 9.26 29.37
N ALA A 62 -3.99 8.46 29.22
CA ALA A 62 -2.61 8.91 29.45
C ALA A 62 -1.93 9.51 28.19
N MET A 63 -2.62 9.64 27.05
CA MET A 63 -2.01 10.17 25.79
C MET A 63 -1.42 11.58 25.98
N GLY A 64 -1.91 12.38 26.92
CA GLY A 64 -1.36 13.69 27.26
C GLY A 64 0.02 13.65 27.93
N GLU A 65 0.49 12.50 28.39
CA GLU A 65 1.81 12.30 29.02
C GLU A 65 2.89 11.89 28.00
N SER A 66 2.51 11.70 26.75
CA SER A 66 3.43 11.33 25.67
C SER A 66 4.34 12.49 25.28
N ILE A 67 5.56 12.16 24.82
CA ILE A 67 6.54 13.17 24.36
C ILE A 67 6.27 13.65 22.94
N ALA A 68 5.55 12.85 22.15
CA ALA A 68 5.24 13.12 20.74
C ALA A 68 3.96 12.41 20.31
N THR A 69 3.33 12.93 19.25
CA THR A 69 2.25 12.27 18.51
C THR A 69 2.69 12.09 17.06
N LEU A 70 2.71 10.86 16.59
CA LEU A 70 2.92 10.49 15.18
C LEU A 70 1.55 10.30 14.53
N VAL A 71 1.29 11.01 13.44
CA VAL A 71 0.00 10.97 12.74
C VAL A 71 0.23 10.39 11.36
N VAL A 72 -0.43 9.29 11.03
CA VAL A 72 -0.29 8.60 9.74
C VAL A 72 -1.63 8.59 9.03
N GLY A 73 -1.76 9.40 7.98
CA GLY A 73 -2.96 9.60 7.17
C GLY A 73 -3.60 10.98 7.37
N ARG A 74 -3.87 11.64 6.25
CA ARG A 74 -4.50 12.99 6.20
C ARG A 74 -5.92 13.02 6.77
N SER A 75 -6.62 11.89 6.74
CA SER A 75 -7.95 11.76 7.34
C SER A 75 -7.98 12.05 8.84
N LEU A 76 -6.82 11.99 9.51
CA LEU A 76 -6.66 12.16 10.95
C LEU A 76 -6.27 13.58 11.38
N ASP A 77 -6.07 14.51 10.46
CA ASP A 77 -5.63 15.88 10.77
C ASP A 77 -6.49 16.56 11.84
N ARG A 78 -7.82 16.45 11.73
CA ARG A 78 -8.75 17.04 12.72
C ARG A 78 -8.63 16.38 14.10
N ALA A 79 -8.40 15.06 14.14
CA ALA A 79 -8.18 14.34 15.40
C ALA A 79 -6.85 14.75 16.04
N ALA A 80 -5.80 14.90 15.23
CA ALA A 80 -4.49 15.37 15.66
C ALA A 80 -4.55 16.80 16.21
N ASP A 81 -5.25 17.73 15.54
CA ASP A 81 -5.48 19.09 16.01
C ASP A 81 -6.18 19.12 17.36
N LEU A 82 -7.21 18.27 17.54
CA LEU A 82 -7.94 18.17 18.77
C LEU A 82 -7.06 17.63 19.91
N LEU A 83 -6.30 16.58 19.65
CA LEU A 83 -5.37 16.00 20.64
C LEU A 83 -4.31 17.01 21.05
N LYS A 84 -3.66 17.65 20.09
CA LYS A 84 -2.66 18.71 20.33
C LYS A 84 -3.22 19.87 21.15
N THR A 85 -4.42 20.33 20.80
CA THR A 85 -5.08 21.42 21.54
C THR A 85 -5.38 21.04 23.00
N ARG A 86 -5.77 19.79 23.24
CA ARG A 86 -6.12 19.31 24.59
C ARG A 86 -4.92 19.00 25.46
N THR A 87 -3.84 18.52 24.86
CA THR A 87 -2.71 17.95 25.62
C THR A 87 -1.44 18.80 25.54
N GLY A 88 -1.28 19.61 24.49
CA GLY A 88 -0.04 20.33 24.21
C GLY A 88 1.08 19.43 23.66
N VAL A 89 0.84 18.12 23.46
CA VAL A 89 1.83 17.19 22.92
C VAL A 89 2.14 17.56 21.46
N PRO A 90 3.43 17.75 21.09
CA PRO A 90 3.81 18.06 19.71
C PRO A 90 3.51 16.90 18.76
N ASP A 91 3.19 17.21 17.51
CA ASP A 91 2.83 16.22 16.51
C ASP A 91 3.71 16.29 15.25
N TRP A 92 3.97 15.11 14.66
CA TRP A 92 4.59 14.90 13.37
C TRP A 92 3.56 14.20 12.48
N ARG A 93 3.31 14.74 11.28
CA ARG A 93 2.27 14.27 10.37
C ARG A 93 2.87 13.73 9.10
N PHE A 94 2.34 12.59 8.66
CA PHE A 94 2.74 11.88 7.46
C PHE A 94 1.48 11.54 6.67
N ASP A 95 1.46 11.90 5.39
CA ASP A 95 0.33 11.60 4.52
C ASP A 95 0.15 10.08 4.37
N HIS A 96 1.26 9.37 4.28
CA HIS A 96 1.37 7.92 4.28
C HIS A 96 2.81 7.50 4.65
N LEU A 97 3.07 6.18 4.72
CA LEU A 97 4.41 5.62 4.99
C LEU A 97 4.84 4.62 3.92
N MET A 98 4.30 4.70 2.70
CA MET A 98 4.66 3.83 1.58
C MET A 98 5.87 4.40 0.81
N GLY A 99 6.75 3.51 0.35
CA GLY A 99 7.90 3.89 -0.46
C GLY A 99 9.11 4.37 0.34
N LEU A 100 10.15 4.80 -0.38
CA LEU A 100 11.44 5.15 0.20
C LEU A 100 11.38 6.49 0.96
N ASP A 101 10.88 7.54 0.30
CA ASP A 101 10.93 8.90 0.84
C ASP A 101 10.05 9.06 2.09
N ALA A 102 8.83 8.53 2.07
CA ALA A 102 7.93 8.53 3.24
C ALA A 102 8.52 7.71 4.40
N SER A 103 9.16 6.58 4.10
CA SER A 103 9.87 5.77 5.10
C SER A 103 11.07 6.51 5.68
N ASP A 104 11.84 7.20 4.85
CA ASP A 104 12.99 8.01 5.28
C ASP A 104 12.52 9.16 6.19
N ALA A 105 11.47 9.88 5.83
CA ALA A 105 10.90 10.95 6.64
C ALA A 105 10.44 10.47 8.01
N PHE A 106 9.76 9.33 8.08
CA PHE A 106 9.32 8.73 9.34
C PHE A 106 10.50 8.27 10.19
N THR A 107 11.50 7.62 9.59
CA THR A 107 12.74 7.20 10.27
C THR A 107 13.47 8.40 10.87
N GLN A 108 13.57 9.49 10.12
CA GLN A 108 14.19 10.74 10.57
C GLN A 108 13.45 11.32 11.79
N ALA A 109 12.12 11.36 11.74
CA ALA A 109 11.30 11.84 12.86
C ALA A 109 11.50 10.97 14.12
N LEU A 110 11.57 9.65 13.98
CA LEU A 110 11.85 8.76 15.11
C LEU A 110 13.23 8.98 15.71
N ALA A 111 14.26 9.20 14.89
CA ALA A 111 15.60 9.53 15.35
C ALA A 111 15.62 10.87 16.11
N GLU A 112 14.92 11.88 15.61
CA GLU A 112 14.78 13.18 16.25
C GLU A 112 14.07 13.09 17.61
N ILE A 113 12.92 12.41 17.67
CA ILE A 113 12.10 12.26 18.88
C ILE A 113 12.85 11.46 19.96
N SER A 114 13.51 10.37 19.55
CA SER A 114 14.23 9.50 20.49
C SER A 114 15.61 10.03 20.89
N GLY A 115 16.20 10.91 20.08
CA GLY A 115 17.61 11.31 20.21
C GLY A 115 18.60 10.16 19.95
N GLN A 116 18.15 9.06 19.34
CA GLN A 116 18.97 7.89 19.05
C GLN A 116 19.35 7.85 17.56
N PRO A 117 20.53 7.31 17.22
CA PRO A 117 20.89 7.07 15.83
C PRO A 117 19.94 6.03 15.20
N VAL A 118 19.84 6.06 13.88
CA VAL A 118 19.07 5.04 13.14
C VAL A 118 19.66 3.66 13.41
N PRO A 119 18.86 2.67 13.84
CA PRO A 119 19.36 1.33 14.11
C PRO A 119 19.84 0.63 12.84
N ASP A 120 20.95 -0.13 12.91
CA ASP A 120 21.55 -0.87 11.79
C ASP A 120 20.53 -1.74 11.03
N ARG A 121 19.55 -2.32 11.75
CA ARG A 121 18.50 -3.13 11.12
C ARG A 121 17.60 -2.30 10.21
N ILE A 122 17.33 -1.05 10.55
CA ILE A 122 16.49 -0.12 9.77
C ILE A 122 17.28 0.37 8.56
N GLU A 123 18.55 0.73 8.72
CA GLU A 123 19.44 1.08 7.60
C GLU A 123 19.55 -0.09 6.61
N ARG A 124 19.68 -1.32 7.11
CA ARG A 124 19.70 -2.51 6.26
C ARG A 124 18.40 -2.70 5.49
N GLN A 125 17.24 -2.48 6.12
CA GLN A 125 15.94 -2.56 5.43
C GLN A 125 15.81 -1.50 4.33
N ARG A 126 16.30 -0.29 4.59
CA ARG A 126 16.39 0.79 3.59
C ARG A 126 17.21 0.37 2.37
N ALA A 127 18.42 -0.16 2.60
CA ALA A 127 19.30 -0.64 1.54
C ALA A 127 18.67 -1.79 0.73
N GLN A 128 17.93 -2.69 1.39
CA GLN A 128 17.19 -3.77 0.72
C GLN A 128 16.03 -3.26 -0.13
N LEU A 129 15.36 -2.17 0.26
CA LEU A 129 14.35 -1.54 -0.57
C LEU A 129 14.98 -0.91 -1.80
N GLN A 130 16.10 -0.20 -1.65
CA GLN A 130 16.82 0.41 -2.77
C GLN A 130 17.28 -0.64 -3.80
N ASP A 131 17.78 -1.79 -3.34
CA ASP A 131 18.15 -2.92 -4.19
C ASP A 131 16.94 -3.46 -4.97
N ALA A 132 15.80 -3.67 -4.29
CA ALA A 132 14.56 -4.07 -4.93
C ALA A 132 14.03 -3.06 -5.95
N MET A 133 14.19 -1.75 -5.71
CA MET A 133 13.83 -0.71 -6.67
C MET A 133 14.66 -0.83 -7.95
N VAL A 134 15.97 -1.12 -7.82
CA VAL A 134 16.85 -1.36 -8.97
C VAL A 134 16.43 -2.61 -9.73
N ASP A 135 16.16 -3.71 -9.01
CA ASP A 135 15.77 -5.01 -9.62
C ASP A 135 14.44 -4.94 -10.38
N THR A 136 13.48 -4.15 -9.89
CA THR A 136 12.13 -4.08 -10.44
C THR A 136 11.92 -2.94 -11.44
N HIS A 137 12.83 -2.00 -11.50
CA HIS A 137 12.75 -0.77 -12.30
C HIS A 137 12.32 -1.00 -13.76
N PHE A 138 12.94 -1.97 -14.46
CA PHE A 138 12.62 -2.23 -15.87
C PHE A 138 11.24 -2.85 -16.09
N MET A 139 10.66 -3.47 -15.06
CA MET A 139 9.34 -4.10 -15.13
C MET A 139 8.23 -3.10 -14.82
N LEU A 140 8.49 -2.16 -13.92
CA LEU A 140 7.48 -1.24 -13.41
C LEU A 140 7.46 0.10 -14.14
N GLY A 141 8.54 0.49 -14.81
CA GLY A 141 8.58 1.71 -15.61
C GLY A 141 7.53 1.66 -16.73
N PHE A 142 6.66 2.68 -16.79
CA PHE A 142 5.54 2.79 -17.73
C PHE A 142 4.45 1.72 -17.58
N PHE A 143 4.45 0.94 -16.49
CA PHE A 143 3.40 -0.02 -16.19
C PHE A 143 2.10 0.72 -15.85
N ARG A 144 1.03 0.51 -16.64
CA ARG A 144 -0.23 1.26 -16.51
C ARG A 144 -1.13 0.65 -15.45
N VAL A 145 -1.40 1.43 -14.41
CA VAL A 145 -2.13 1.00 -13.22
C VAL A 145 -3.41 1.80 -13.04
N ALA A 146 -4.50 1.12 -12.70
CA ALA A 146 -5.75 1.72 -12.28
C ALA A 146 -5.94 1.53 -10.77
N LEU A 147 -6.27 2.60 -10.06
CA LEU A 147 -6.48 2.64 -8.63
C LEU A 147 -7.95 2.87 -8.30
N ALA A 148 -8.53 2.10 -7.38
CA ALA A 148 -9.79 2.43 -6.72
C ALA A 148 -9.65 2.19 -5.21
N LEU A 149 -9.39 3.24 -4.45
CA LEU A 149 -8.97 3.17 -3.05
C LEU A 149 -9.60 4.30 -2.23
N ASP A 150 -9.53 4.14 -0.90
CA ASP A 150 -9.76 5.22 0.04
C ASP A 150 -8.72 6.34 -0.17
N PRO A 151 -9.07 7.61 0.10
CA PRO A 151 -8.18 8.74 -0.10
C PRO A 151 -6.78 8.59 0.49
N ASP A 152 -6.62 8.18 1.77
CA ASP A 152 -5.31 8.04 2.39
C ASP A 152 -4.46 6.98 1.69
N MET A 153 -5.07 5.86 1.31
CA MET A 153 -4.38 4.78 0.63
C MET A 153 -4.06 5.13 -0.83
N LEU A 154 -4.96 5.88 -1.48
CA LEU A 154 -4.74 6.35 -2.84
C LEU A 154 -3.52 7.26 -2.93
N LEU A 155 -3.37 8.20 -1.99
CA LEU A 155 -2.19 9.07 -1.90
C LEU A 155 -0.90 8.25 -1.80
N GLY A 156 -0.88 7.28 -0.88
CA GLY A 156 0.29 6.43 -0.68
C GLY A 156 0.66 5.61 -1.92
N PHE A 157 -0.32 4.97 -2.56
CA PHE A 157 -0.07 4.21 -3.79
C PHE A 157 0.31 5.11 -4.96
N ALA A 158 -0.30 6.30 -5.08
CA ALA A 158 0.02 7.21 -6.17
C ALA A 158 1.48 7.69 -6.12
N GLU A 159 1.96 8.09 -4.95
CA GLU A 159 3.36 8.50 -4.76
C GLU A 159 4.32 7.33 -4.93
N PHE A 160 4.01 6.17 -4.31
CA PHE A 160 4.84 4.98 -4.41
C PHE A 160 5.02 4.49 -5.85
N LEU A 161 3.93 4.41 -6.63
CA LEU A 161 3.94 3.99 -8.03
C LEU A 161 4.66 5.01 -8.91
N GLY A 162 4.41 6.30 -8.70
CA GLY A 162 5.13 7.37 -9.38
C GLY A 162 6.64 7.32 -9.15
N GLY A 163 7.06 7.02 -7.90
CA GLY A 163 8.46 6.88 -7.52
C GLY A 163 9.21 5.73 -8.21
N VAL A 164 8.48 4.73 -8.74
CA VAL A 164 9.06 3.62 -9.54
C VAL A 164 8.78 3.74 -11.03
N GLY A 165 8.20 4.87 -11.47
CA GLY A 165 7.96 5.17 -12.88
C GLY A 165 6.74 4.48 -13.48
N ALA A 166 5.84 3.93 -12.67
CA ALA A 166 4.56 3.41 -13.13
C ALA A 166 3.61 4.56 -13.50
N GLU A 167 2.72 4.33 -14.46
CA GLU A 167 1.75 5.30 -14.94
C GLU A 167 0.37 5.02 -14.35
N ILE A 168 -0.20 5.98 -13.62
CA ILE A 168 -1.55 5.89 -13.10
C ILE A 168 -2.51 6.41 -14.17
N VAL A 169 -3.17 5.50 -14.87
CA VAL A 169 -4.07 5.80 -15.98
C VAL A 169 -5.51 6.00 -15.54
N ALA A 170 -5.87 5.54 -14.35
CA ALA A 170 -7.16 5.76 -13.72
C ALA A 170 -6.99 5.82 -12.20
N ALA A 171 -7.60 6.79 -11.54
CA ALA A 171 -7.64 6.89 -10.10
C ALA A 171 -9.05 7.26 -9.65
N VAL A 172 -9.70 6.38 -8.88
CA VAL A 172 -11.04 6.56 -8.35
C VAL A 172 -11.00 6.51 -6.83
N ALA A 173 -11.52 7.55 -6.19
CA ALA A 173 -11.67 7.60 -4.74
C ALA A 173 -13.14 7.39 -4.34
N SER A 174 -13.36 6.57 -3.31
CA SER A 174 -14.70 6.26 -2.79
C SER A 174 -15.29 7.37 -1.91
N ALA A 175 -14.46 8.32 -1.47
CA ALA A 175 -14.85 9.40 -0.57
C ALA A 175 -14.17 10.73 -0.96
N ARG A 176 -14.79 11.83 -0.56
CA ARG A 176 -14.20 13.17 -0.74
C ARG A 176 -13.13 13.43 0.31
N SER A 177 -11.98 13.92 -0.14
CA SER A 177 -10.93 14.46 0.71
C SER A 177 -10.24 15.62 -0.01
N GLU A 178 -9.96 16.68 0.71
CA GLU A 178 -9.16 17.81 0.17
C GLU A 178 -7.74 17.33 -0.16
N ALA A 179 -7.22 16.34 0.55
CA ALA A 179 -5.92 15.76 0.32
C ALA A 179 -5.75 15.15 -1.09
N LEU A 180 -6.83 14.77 -1.77
CA LEU A 180 -6.77 14.24 -3.13
C LEU A 180 -6.27 15.25 -4.17
N HIS A 181 -6.26 16.55 -3.86
CA HIS A 181 -5.65 17.56 -4.72
C HIS A 181 -4.12 17.43 -4.78
N ASP A 182 -3.52 16.81 -3.76
CA ASP A 182 -2.07 16.59 -3.65
C ASP A 182 -1.65 15.21 -4.20
N ALA A 183 -2.59 14.42 -4.75
CA ALA A 183 -2.29 13.10 -5.28
C ALA A 183 -1.28 13.15 -6.43
N ALA A 184 -0.27 12.30 -6.39
CA ALA A 184 0.79 12.19 -7.41
C ALA A 184 0.29 11.49 -8.69
N CYS A 185 -0.87 11.94 -9.22
CA CYS A 185 -1.46 11.48 -10.48
C CYS A 185 -2.23 12.61 -11.15
N ALA A 186 -2.48 12.47 -12.45
CA ALA A 186 -3.04 13.56 -13.27
C ALA A 186 -4.45 13.97 -12.85
N THR A 187 -5.29 13.01 -12.43
CA THR A 187 -6.69 13.27 -12.06
C THR A 187 -7.17 12.17 -11.11
N VAL A 188 -7.90 12.55 -10.07
CA VAL A 188 -8.66 11.62 -9.21
C VAL A 188 -10.15 11.88 -9.41
N GLN A 189 -10.89 10.86 -9.79
CA GLN A 189 -12.34 10.89 -9.91
C GLN A 189 -12.98 10.42 -8.60
N LEU A 190 -14.02 11.11 -8.14
CA LEU A 190 -14.91 10.60 -7.12
C LEU A 190 -15.95 9.71 -7.81
N GLY A 191 -16.00 8.44 -7.43
CA GLY A 191 -16.86 7.50 -8.13
C GLY A 191 -16.87 6.11 -7.50
N ASP A 192 -17.29 5.16 -8.31
CA ASP A 192 -17.42 3.76 -7.95
C ASP A 192 -16.61 2.83 -8.88
N LEU A 193 -16.86 1.53 -8.79
CA LEU A 193 -16.14 0.54 -9.60
C LEU A 193 -16.54 0.55 -11.08
N GLU A 194 -17.72 1.08 -11.44
CA GLU A 194 -18.10 1.26 -12.84
C GLU A 194 -17.27 2.39 -13.47
N ASP A 195 -17.09 3.49 -12.74
CA ASP A 195 -16.21 4.58 -13.14
C ASP A 195 -14.76 4.10 -13.30
N LEU A 196 -14.28 3.25 -12.36
CA LEU A 196 -12.98 2.62 -12.48
C LEU A 196 -12.85 1.81 -13.78
N GLU A 197 -13.84 0.96 -14.08
CA GLU A 197 -13.80 0.10 -15.29
C GLU A 197 -13.75 0.94 -16.57
N GLN A 198 -14.54 2.00 -16.63
CA GLN A 198 -14.57 2.90 -17.80
C GLN A 198 -13.22 3.61 -17.97
N ALA A 199 -12.69 4.21 -16.90
CA ALA A 199 -11.41 4.91 -16.94
C ALA A 199 -10.22 3.96 -17.19
N ALA A 200 -10.20 2.80 -16.55
CA ALA A 200 -9.16 1.78 -16.73
C ALA A 200 -9.13 1.24 -18.18
N ARG A 201 -10.31 1.04 -18.78
CA ARG A 201 -10.42 0.62 -20.19
C ARG A 201 -9.94 1.71 -21.14
N ALA A 202 -10.30 2.96 -20.90
CA ALA A 202 -9.87 4.11 -21.69
C ALA A 202 -8.35 4.35 -21.62
N GLY A 203 -7.75 4.10 -20.44
CA GLY A 203 -6.31 4.21 -20.20
C GLY A 203 -5.52 2.95 -20.53
N ASP A 204 -6.17 1.88 -21.02
CA ASP A 204 -5.54 0.58 -21.31
C ASP A 204 -4.72 0.07 -20.10
N ALA A 205 -5.36 0.06 -18.93
CA ALA A 205 -4.74 -0.38 -17.68
C ALA A 205 -4.31 -1.85 -17.75
N GLN A 206 -3.18 -2.15 -17.16
CA GLN A 206 -2.59 -3.48 -17.10
C GLN A 206 -2.74 -4.14 -15.73
N LEU A 207 -3.10 -3.36 -14.71
CA LEU A 207 -3.30 -3.81 -13.34
C LEU A 207 -4.39 -2.95 -12.69
N VAL A 208 -5.21 -3.56 -11.86
CA VAL A 208 -6.07 -2.87 -10.91
C VAL A 208 -5.50 -3.05 -9.50
N ILE A 209 -5.44 -1.96 -8.72
CA ILE A 209 -5.15 -1.99 -7.28
C ILE A 209 -6.41 -1.52 -6.57
N SER A 210 -7.02 -2.39 -5.78
CA SER A 210 -8.25 -2.11 -5.06
C SER A 210 -8.55 -3.23 -4.05
N ASN A 211 -9.65 -3.10 -3.30
CA ASN A 211 -10.12 -4.12 -2.38
C ASN A 211 -10.83 -5.29 -3.10
N SER A 212 -11.36 -6.26 -2.33
CA SER A 212 -12.00 -7.47 -2.87
C SER A 212 -13.23 -7.19 -3.75
N HIS A 213 -13.91 -6.05 -3.58
CA HIS A 213 -15.07 -5.71 -4.42
C HIS A 213 -14.69 -5.50 -5.90
N ALA A 214 -13.45 -5.13 -6.20
CA ALA A 214 -12.98 -4.94 -7.56
C ALA A 214 -12.62 -6.25 -8.29
N ALA A 215 -12.78 -7.42 -7.68
CA ALA A 215 -12.42 -8.69 -8.30
C ALA A 215 -13.16 -8.95 -9.61
N ASP A 216 -14.46 -8.68 -9.65
CA ASP A 216 -15.25 -8.84 -10.88
C ASP A 216 -14.91 -7.76 -11.93
N SER A 217 -14.60 -6.54 -11.50
CA SER A 217 -14.16 -5.45 -12.39
C SER A 217 -12.83 -5.80 -13.07
N ALA A 218 -11.84 -6.25 -12.32
CA ALA A 218 -10.55 -6.70 -12.86
C ALA A 218 -10.73 -7.87 -13.85
N LYS A 219 -11.61 -8.82 -13.53
CA LYS A 219 -11.95 -9.94 -14.42
C LYS A 219 -12.59 -9.47 -15.74
N ARG A 220 -13.52 -8.49 -15.69
CA ARG A 220 -14.14 -7.91 -16.89
C ARG A 220 -13.15 -7.10 -17.74
N LEU A 221 -12.17 -6.51 -17.11
CA LEU A 221 -11.06 -5.81 -17.78
C LEU A 221 -10.01 -6.78 -18.36
N GLY A 222 -9.97 -8.02 -17.86
CA GLY A 222 -8.96 -9.01 -18.27
C GLY A 222 -7.57 -8.74 -17.68
N VAL A 223 -7.49 -8.02 -16.56
CA VAL A 223 -6.23 -7.67 -15.88
C VAL A 223 -6.17 -8.24 -14.47
N PRO A 224 -4.99 -8.44 -13.89
CA PRO A 224 -4.86 -8.88 -12.51
C PRO A 224 -5.37 -7.80 -11.52
N LEU A 225 -5.72 -8.26 -10.31
CA LEU A 225 -6.06 -7.43 -9.16
C LEU A 225 -5.01 -7.60 -8.07
N LEU A 226 -4.32 -6.52 -7.70
CA LEU A 226 -3.58 -6.44 -6.46
C LEU A 226 -4.54 -5.93 -5.37
N ARG A 227 -4.82 -6.81 -4.40
CA ARG A 227 -5.75 -6.48 -3.32
C ARG A 227 -5.09 -5.60 -2.27
N ALA A 228 -5.65 -4.41 -2.07
CA ALA A 228 -5.22 -3.41 -1.09
C ALA A 228 -6.46 -2.72 -0.49
N GLY A 229 -6.36 -2.29 0.76
CA GLY A 229 -7.48 -1.69 1.49
C GLY A 229 -8.53 -2.69 1.95
N PHE A 230 -9.62 -2.19 2.48
CA PHE A 230 -10.74 -2.96 3.01
C PHE A 230 -11.99 -2.82 2.12
N PRO A 231 -12.87 -3.87 2.09
CA PRO A 231 -12.71 -5.18 2.70
C PRO A 231 -11.84 -6.13 1.88
N GLN A 232 -11.23 -7.14 2.56
CA GLN A 232 -10.57 -8.26 1.91
C GLN A 232 -11.21 -9.56 2.44
N TYR A 233 -11.97 -10.25 1.61
CA TYR A 233 -12.68 -11.48 1.97
C TYR A 233 -12.42 -12.65 1.02
N ASP A 234 -11.79 -12.41 -0.11
CA ASP A 234 -11.47 -13.39 -1.14
C ASP A 234 -9.95 -13.66 -1.26
N TRP A 235 -9.17 -13.19 -0.27
CA TRP A 235 -7.73 -13.37 -0.22
C TRP A 235 -7.25 -13.75 1.18
N VAL A 236 -6.68 -14.95 1.31
CA VAL A 236 -6.19 -15.46 2.59
C VAL A 236 -4.91 -14.73 2.98
N GLY A 237 -4.83 -14.29 4.24
CA GLY A 237 -3.66 -13.58 4.79
C GLY A 237 -3.56 -12.11 4.38
N GLY A 238 -4.58 -11.53 3.74
CA GLY A 238 -4.56 -10.13 3.30
C GLY A 238 -4.36 -9.12 4.44
N TYR A 239 -4.91 -9.41 5.62
CA TYR A 239 -4.78 -8.52 6.78
C TYR A 239 -3.38 -8.52 7.41
N ALA A 240 -2.63 -9.61 7.29
CA ALA A 240 -1.27 -9.72 7.79
C ALA A 240 -0.24 -9.03 6.88
N ARG A 241 -0.67 -8.58 5.69
CA ARG A 241 0.21 -7.91 4.74
C ARG A 241 0.44 -6.47 5.15
N ALA A 242 1.72 -6.08 5.24
CA ALA A 242 2.11 -4.70 5.41
C ALA A 242 2.43 -4.02 4.07
N TRP A 243 2.03 -2.75 3.95
CA TRP A 243 2.28 -1.88 2.80
C TRP A 243 3.30 -0.81 3.11
N ILE A 244 3.41 -0.42 4.40
CA ILE A 244 4.23 0.68 4.87
C ILE A 244 5.67 0.28 5.15
N GLY A 245 6.51 1.28 5.29
CA GLY A 245 7.92 1.12 5.63
C GLY A 245 8.73 0.42 4.56
N TYR A 246 10.03 0.31 4.79
CA TYR A 246 10.96 -0.29 3.81
C TYR A 246 10.60 -1.73 3.46
N ARG A 247 10.14 -2.54 4.45
CA ARG A 247 9.79 -3.94 4.23
C ARG A 247 8.50 -4.10 3.43
N GLY A 248 7.47 -3.31 3.78
CA GLY A 248 6.18 -3.35 3.08
C GLY A 248 6.32 -2.86 1.63
N ALA A 249 7.01 -1.74 1.42
CA ALA A 249 7.31 -1.22 0.09
C ALA A 249 8.11 -2.21 -0.77
N ARG A 250 9.15 -2.84 -0.19
CA ARG A 250 9.94 -3.87 -0.89
C ARG A 250 9.08 -5.04 -1.34
N GLN A 251 8.21 -5.56 -0.45
CA GLN A 251 7.33 -6.66 -0.79
C GLN A 251 6.33 -6.25 -1.88
N ALA A 252 5.80 -5.03 -1.81
CA ALA A 252 4.90 -4.50 -2.84
C ALA A 252 5.57 -4.43 -4.22
N LEU A 253 6.85 -4.03 -4.30
CA LEU A 253 7.61 -4.03 -5.55
C LEU A 253 7.71 -5.43 -6.15
N PHE A 254 8.05 -6.43 -5.34
CA PHE A 254 8.15 -7.81 -5.82
C PHE A 254 6.81 -8.37 -6.29
N ASP A 255 5.73 -8.07 -5.57
CA ASP A 255 4.40 -8.52 -5.97
C ASP A 255 3.95 -7.86 -7.28
N LEU A 256 4.18 -6.54 -7.43
CA LEU A 256 3.90 -5.80 -8.67
C LEU A 256 4.70 -6.37 -9.84
N ALA A 257 6.01 -6.58 -9.65
CA ALA A 257 6.88 -7.14 -10.68
C ALA A 257 6.45 -8.55 -11.09
N ASN A 258 6.07 -9.40 -10.12
CA ASN A 258 5.57 -10.75 -10.40
C ASN A 258 4.22 -10.74 -11.13
N LEU A 259 3.32 -9.82 -10.80
CA LEU A 259 2.07 -9.64 -11.54
C LEU A 259 2.33 -9.18 -12.98
N PHE A 260 3.27 -8.27 -13.19
CA PHE A 260 3.70 -7.85 -14.52
C PHE A 260 4.27 -9.02 -15.33
N MET A 261 5.21 -9.78 -14.75
CA MET A 261 5.82 -10.93 -15.42
C MET A 261 4.79 -12.01 -15.77
N GLY A 262 3.79 -12.21 -14.91
CA GLY A 262 2.71 -13.18 -15.14
C GLY A 262 1.83 -12.86 -16.34
N GLN A 263 1.83 -11.63 -16.85
CA GLN A 263 1.07 -11.22 -18.04
C GLN A 263 1.81 -11.43 -19.36
N HIS A 264 3.13 -11.60 -19.32
CA HIS A 264 3.98 -11.71 -20.52
C HIS A 264 4.15 -13.18 -20.96
N HIS A 265 3.05 -13.87 -21.22
CA HIS A 265 3.09 -15.30 -21.52
C HIS A 265 3.42 -15.67 -22.96
N ASP A 266 3.30 -14.76 -23.91
CA ASP A 266 3.58 -15.08 -25.32
C ASP A 266 4.29 -13.92 -26.02
N THR A 267 5.59 -13.82 -25.84
CA THR A 267 6.39 -13.16 -26.87
C THR A 267 6.38 -14.10 -28.08
N PRO A 268 5.69 -13.75 -29.18
CA PRO A 268 5.68 -14.62 -30.35
C PRO A 268 7.12 -14.84 -30.78
N ALA A 269 7.47 -16.12 -31.02
CA ALA A 269 8.82 -16.47 -31.44
C ALA A 269 9.24 -15.59 -32.61
N TYR A 270 10.38 -14.90 -32.47
CA TYR A 270 10.91 -14.06 -33.53
C TYR A 270 11.02 -14.87 -34.79
N ARG A 271 10.27 -14.50 -35.82
CA ARG A 271 10.38 -15.07 -37.19
C ARG A 271 11.27 -14.14 -37.98
N SER A 272 12.52 -14.59 -38.23
CA SER A 272 13.41 -13.87 -39.10
C SER A 272 12.75 -13.71 -40.48
N PHE A 273 12.73 -12.49 -41.03
CA PHE A 273 12.24 -12.24 -42.37
C PHE A 273 13.12 -12.90 -43.46
N PHE A 274 14.31 -13.39 -43.11
CA PHE A 274 15.16 -14.22 -43.97
C PHE A 274 14.74 -15.69 -43.99
N ARG A 275 13.83 -16.13 -43.10
CA ARG A 275 13.32 -17.51 -43.15
C ARG A 275 12.26 -17.60 -44.21
N GLN A 276 12.62 -18.14 -45.38
CA GLN A 276 11.63 -18.51 -46.41
C GLN A 276 10.66 -19.52 -45.79
N VAL A 277 9.37 -19.20 -45.76
CA VAL A 277 8.33 -20.17 -45.44
C VAL A 277 8.31 -21.12 -46.65
N PRO A 278 8.49 -22.45 -46.52
CA PRO A 278 8.27 -23.36 -47.63
C PRO A 278 6.82 -23.16 -48.06
N GLU A 279 6.62 -22.86 -49.34
CA GLU A 279 5.28 -22.87 -49.92
C GLU A 279 4.67 -24.24 -49.63
N ALA A 280 3.47 -24.22 -49.04
CA ALA A 280 2.71 -25.47 -48.82
C ALA A 280 2.53 -26.13 -50.17
N GLY A 281 3.29 -27.19 -50.40
CA GLY A 281 3.25 -27.95 -51.63
C GLY A 281 1.82 -28.41 -51.93
N SER A 282 1.34 -28.08 -53.09
CA SER A 282 0.10 -28.59 -53.68
C SER A 282 0.05 -30.10 -53.51
N GLY A 283 -0.90 -30.59 -52.70
CA GLY A 283 -1.11 -32.01 -52.49
C GLY A 283 -1.33 -32.75 -53.78
N LEU A 284 -0.44 -33.69 -54.08
CA LEU A 284 -0.68 -34.75 -55.07
C LEU A 284 -1.80 -35.64 -54.51
N VAL A 285 -2.94 -35.60 -55.19
CA VAL A 285 -3.99 -36.61 -55.06
C VAL A 285 -3.47 -37.87 -55.73
N CYS A 286 -3.16 -38.93 -55.01
CA CYS A 286 -3.02 -40.28 -55.56
C CYS A 286 -4.37 -40.99 -55.51
N HIS A 287 -4.74 -41.54 -56.63
CA HIS A 287 -5.91 -42.40 -56.88
C HIS A 287 -5.91 -43.66 -56.00
#